data_776532e020de3c878a6b6802f67cffc6
#
_entry.id   776532e020de3c878a6b6802f67cffc6
#
_cell.length_a   1.000
_cell.length_b   1.000
_cell.length_c   1.000
_cell.angle_alpha   90.00
_cell.angle_beta   90.00
_cell.angle_gamma   90.00
#
_symmetry.space_group_name_H-M   'P 1'
#
loop_
_entity.id
_entity.type
_entity.pdbx_description
1 polymer ?
#
loop_
_entity_poly.entity_id
_entity_poly.type
_entity_poly.pdbx_seq_one_letter_code
_entity_poly.pdbx_strand_id
1 'polypeptide(L)'
;MVSLFVIGCIFINLGGKLLVEHFQLPLWMDSFGTVVAAYVLGPVCGAVVGASLNISYGLLFSYTQMIYGLINIAIGIIIGICAKKGYLDYLFGVLSVSFFVTLMSASAGTVLSYAFFDGALDNIWADGVCTFLEHIGCNMILSHV
;
A
#
# COMPACT_ATOMS: atom_id res chain seq x y z
N MET A 1 -1.45 -2.95 -26.69
CA MET A 1 -2.39 -2.14 -25.89
C MET A 1 -2.28 -2.42 -24.39
N VAL A 2 -2.27 -3.69 -23.95
CA VAL A 2 -2.14 -4.04 -22.52
C VAL A 2 -0.86 -3.46 -21.89
N SER A 3 0.28 -3.59 -22.56
CA SER A 3 1.57 -3.06 -22.04
C SER A 3 1.54 -1.55 -21.84
N LEU A 4 0.93 -0.79 -22.73
CA LEU A 4 0.80 0.66 -22.59
C LEU A 4 -0.08 1.04 -21.40
N PHE A 5 -1.16 0.29 -21.18
CA PHE A 5 -2.03 0.48 -20.03
C PHE A 5 -1.31 0.18 -18.70
N VAL A 6 -0.56 -0.92 -18.64
CA VAL A 6 0.26 -1.29 -17.46
C VAL A 6 1.28 -0.18 -17.16
N ILE A 7 1.97 0.32 -18.17
CA ILE A 7 2.93 1.43 -18.02
C ILE A 7 2.21 2.68 -17.47
N GLY A 8 1.03 3.02 -18.01
CA GLY A 8 0.22 4.12 -17.51
C GLY A 8 -0.15 3.97 -16.03
N CYS A 9 -0.54 2.75 -15.60
CA CYS A 9 -0.84 2.46 -14.20
C CYS A 9 0.39 2.59 -13.29
N ILE A 10 1.59 2.21 -13.76
CA ILE A 10 2.85 2.42 -13.02
C ILE A 10 3.13 3.91 -12.85
N PHE A 11 2.92 4.72 -13.89
CA PHE A 11 3.07 6.17 -13.79
C PHE A 11 2.05 6.82 -12.85
N ILE A 12 0.82 6.32 -12.80
CA ILE A 12 -0.20 6.78 -11.83
C ILE A 12 0.27 6.50 -10.40
N ASN A 13 0.79 5.30 -10.11
CA ASN A 13 1.33 4.96 -8.81
C ASN A 13 2.51 5.87 -8.44
N LEU A 14 3.45 6.04 -9.35
CA LEU A 14 4.62 6.91 -9.15
C LEU A 14 4.21 8.35 -8.90
N GLY A 15 3.31 8.89 -9.72
CA GLY A 15 2.77 10.24 -9.55
C GLY A 15 2.03 10.42 -8.23
N GLY A 16 1.21 9.45 -7.83
CA GLY A 16 0.54 9.43 -6.54
C GLY A 16 1.50 9.45 -5.37
N LYS A 17 2.57 8.63 -5.42
CA LYS A 17 3.61 8.59 -4.41
C LYS A 17 4.35 9.93 -4.29
N LEU A 18 4.85 10.47 -5.41
CA LEU A 18 5.55 11.75 -5.43
C LEU A 18 4.68 12.89 -4.93
N LEU A 19 3.38 12.88 -5.25
CA LEU A 19 2.44 13.89 -4.79
C LEU A 19 2.25 13.83 -3.26
N VAL A 20 2.09 12.62 -2.70
CA VAL A 20 1.98 12.41 -1.26
C VAL A 20 3.24 12.85 -0.53
N GLU A 21 4.42 12.50 -1.04
CA GLU A 21 5.70 12.89 -0.45
C GLU A 21 5.93 14.40 -0.54
N HIS A 22 5.60 15.02 -1.67
CA HIS A 22 5.77 16.47 -1.85
C HIS A 22 4.86 17.29 -0.92
N PHE A 23 3.60 16.88 -0.77
CA PHE A 23 2.62 17.57 0.08
C PHE A 23 2.56 17.03 1.51
N GLN A 24 3.38 16.03 1.85
CA GLN A 24 3.39 15.35 3.15
C GLN A 24 1.97 14.94 3.60
N LEU A 25 1.20 14.34 2.69
CA LEU A 25 -0.17 13.92 2.98
C LEU A 25 -0.18 12.63 3.79
N PRO A 26 -1.11 12.46 4.74
CA PRO A 26 -1.29 11.21 5.48
C PRO A 26 -2.05 10.17 4.65
N LEU A 27 -1.66 9.98 3.40
CA LEU A 27 -2.33 9.12 2.43
C LEU A 27 -1.32 8.22 1.73
N TRP A 28 -1.74 7.01 1.41
CA TRP A 28 -0.95 6.05 0.64
C TRP A 28 -1.53 5.97 -0.77
N MET A 29 -1.06 6.83 -1.67
CA MET A 29 -1.59 6.92 -3.04
C MET A 29 -0.76 6.11 -4.05
N ASP A 30 0.15 5.28 -3.58
CA ASP A 30 1.04 4.45 -4.39
C ASP A 30 0.40 3.16 -4.93
N SER A 31 -0.85 2.88 -4.58
CA SER A 31 -1.59 1.68 -4.98
C SER A 31 -2.74 1.95 -5.97
N PHE A 32 -3.00 3.20 -6.35
CA PHE A 32 -4.11 3.52 -7.26
C PHE A 32 -4.01 2.81 -8.60
N GLY A 33 -2.87 2.90 -9.26
CA GLY A 33 -2.62 2.20 -10.51
C GLY A 33 -2.66 0.68 -10.36
N THR A 34 -2.24 0.15 -9.20
CA THR A 34 -2.34 -1.28 -8.87
C THR A 34 -3.80 -1.72 -8.84
N VAL A 35 -4.67 -0.98 -8.18
CA VAL A 35 -6.12 -1.26 -8.11
C VAL A 35 -6.75 -1.18 -9.50
N VAL A 36 -6.46 -0.15 -10.28
CA VAL A 36 -6.98 0.02 -11.65
C VAL A 36 -6.51 -1.11 -12.55
N ALA A 37 -5.23 -1.44 -12.53
CA ALA A 37 -4.69 -2.54 -13.32
C ALA A 37 -5.28 -3.91 -12.90
N ALA A 38 -5.46 -4.13 -11.61
CA ALA A 38 -6.05 -5.34 -11.06
C ALA A 38 -7.53 -5.49 -11.48
N TYR A 39 -8.28 -4.40 -11.43
CA TYR A 39 -9.68 -4.38 -11.82
C TYR A 39 -9.87 -4.66 -13.32
N VAL A 40 -9.11 -3.97 -14.17
CA VAL A 40 -9.29 -4.03 -15.63
C VAL A 40 -8.63 -5.25 -16.25
N LEU A 41 -7.41 -5.57 -15.84
CA LEU A 41 -6.57 -6.61 -16.46
C LEU A 41 -6.46 -7.88 -15.62
N GLY A 42 -6.93 -7.86 -14.38
CA GLY A 42 -6.92 -8.99 -13.47
C GLY A 42 -5.72 -9.06 -12.53
N PRO A 43 -5.66 -10.10 -11.67
CA PRO A 43 -4.78 -10.15 -10.51
C PRO A 43 -3.29 -10.16 -10.87
N VAL A 44 -2.90 -10.80 -11.97
CA VAL A 44 -1.49 -10.88 -12.39
C VAL A 44 -0.96 -9.50 -12.78
N CYS A 45 -1.72 -8.76 -13.61
CA CYS A 45 -1.32 -7.41 -14.01
C CYS A 45 -1.31 -6.44 -12.82
N GLY A 46 -2.29 -6.55 -11.92
CA GLY A 46 -2.29 -5.80 -10.68
C GLY A 46 -1.05 -6.06 -9.82
N ALA A 47 -0.69 -7.34 -9.64
CA ALA A 47 0.51 -7.73 -8.91
C ALA A 47 1.80 -7.18 -9.54
N VAL A 48 1.90 -7.25 -10.88
CA VAL A 48 3.06 -6.72 -11.63
C VAL A 48 3.17 -5.21 -11.46
N VAL A 49 2.06 -4.46 -11.57
CA VAL A 49 2.05 -3.00 -11.37
C VAL A 49 2.43 -2.65 -9.93
N GLY A 50 1.87 -3.35 -8.94
CA GLY A 50 2.20 -3.15 -7.53
C GLY A 50 3.67 -3.44 -7.20
N ALA A 51 4.23 -4.52 -7.77
CA ALA A 51 5.64 -4.86 -7.61
C ALA A 51 6.56 -3.82 -8.26
N SER A 52 6.25 -3.41 -9.50
CA SER A 52 7.11 -2.57 -10.33
C SER A 52 7.43 -1.23 -9.67
N LEU A 53 6.46 -0.56 -9.06
CA LEU A 53 6.69 0.71 -8.38
C LEU A 53 7.67 0.52 -7.21
N ASN A 54 7.35 -0.41 -6.30
CA ASN A 54 8.14 -0.57 -5.08
C ASN A 54 9.55 -1.10 -5.36
N ILE A 55 9.72 -1.96 -6.36
CA ILE A 55 11.04 -2.41 -6.79
C ILE A 55 11.83 -1.23 -7.38
N SER A 56 11.25 -0.48 -8.31
CA SER A 56 11.92 0.66 -8.94
C SER A 56 12.29 1.74 -7.92
N TYR A 57 11.36 2.07 -7.03
CA TYR A 57 11.58 3.08 -5.99
C TYR A 57 12.58 2.60 -4.93
N GLY A 58 12.51 1.34 -4.56
CA GLY A 58 13.42 0.73 -3.62
C GLY A 58 14.88 0.67 -4.12
N LEU A 59 15.06 0.41 -5.41
CA LEU A 59 16.40 0.41 -6.03
C LEU A 59 16.99 1.82 -6.15
N LEU A 60 16.16 2.85 -6.32
CA LEU A 60 16.63 4.22 -6.57
C LEU A 60 16.79 5.03 -5.28
N PHE A 61 15.95 4.80 -4.26
CA PHE A 61 15.86 5.69 -3.10
C PHE A 61 15.99 4.97 -1.75
N SER A 62 15.32 3.83 -1.54
CA SER A 62 15.33 3.17 -0.24
C SER A 62 14.93 1.70 -0.33
N TYR A 63 15.81 0.80 0.11
CA TYR A 63 15.52 -0.64 0.15
C TYR A 63 14.30 -1.01 1.00
N THR A 64 13.98 -0.19 1.98
CA THR A 64 12.77 -0.32 2.83
C THR A 64 11.50 -0.43 1.98
N GLN A 65 11.41 0.36 0.92
CA GLN A 65 10.25 0.41 0.04
C GLN A 65 10.04 -0.89 -0.75
N MET A 66 11.11 -1.66 -1.01
CA MET A 66 10.99 -2.95 -1.72
C MET A 66 10.17 -3.95 -0.90
N ILE A 67 10.35 -3.97 0.41
CA ILE A 67 9.66 -4.90 1.31
C ILE A 67 8.16 -4.60 1.34
N TYR A 68 7.77 -3.32 1.36
CA TYR A 68 6.38 -2.90 1.25
C TYR A 68 5.75 -3.24 -0.11
N GLY A 69 6.55 -3.53 -1.13
CA GLY A 69 6.08 -4.07 -2.40
C GLY A 69 5.28 -5.37 -2.29
N LEU A 70 5.56 -6.20 -1.27
CA LEU A 70 4.79 -7.41 -0.99
C LEU A 70 3.32 -7.09 -0.68
N ILE A 71 3.06 -5.99 0.03
CA ILE A 71 1.70 -5.53 0.34
C ILE A 71 1.00 -5.10 -0.95
N ASN A 72 1.67 -4.32 -1.81
CA ASN A 72 1.10 -3.87 -3.07
C ASN A 72 0.81 -5.03 -4.04
N ILE A 73 1.65 -6.07 -4.05
CA ILE A 73 1.40 -7.32 -4.79
C ILE A 73 0.14 -7.99 -4.26
N ALA A 74 0.01 -8.13 -2.93
CA ALA A 74 -1.15 -8.75 -2.31
C ALA A 74 -2.44 -7.96 -2.60
N ILE A 75 -2.41 -6.63 -2.54
CA ILE A 75 -3.53 -5.75 -2.94
C ILE A 75 -3.94 -6.05 -4.39
N GLY A 76 -2.99 -6.07 -5.31
CA GLY A 76 -3.25 -6.35 -6.72
C GLY A 76 -3.91 -7.71 -6.96
N ILE A 77 -3.44 -8.75 -6.26
CA ILE A 77 -4.01 -10.10 -6.35
C ILE A 77 -5.43 -10.12 -5.79
N ILE A 78 -5.66 -9.59 -4.60
CA ILE A 78 -6.97 -9.61 -3.92
C ILE A 78 -8.00 -8.84 -4.74
N ILE A 79 -7.70 -7.60 -5.13
CA ILE A 79 -8.58 -6.77 -5.93
C ILE A 79 -8.91 -7.45 -7.27
N GLY A 80 -7.89 -7.99 -7.94
CA GLY A 80 -8.10 -8.67 -9.23
C GLY A 80 -8.94 -9.95 -9.13
N ILE A 81 -8.82 -10.72 -8.04
CA ILE A 81 -9.67 -11.88 -7.78
C ILE A 81 -11.10 -11.43 -7.47
N CYS A 82 -11.28 -10.41 -6.62
CA CYS A 82 -12.56 -9.87 -6.25
C CYS A 82 -13.30 -9.28 -7.48
N ALA A 83 -12.58 -8.57 -8.34
CA ALA A 83 -13.11 -8.06 -9.61
C ALA A 83 -13.61 -9.19 -10.51
N LYS A 84 -12.80 -10.24 -10.71
CA LYS A 84 -13.19 -11.40 -11.52
C LYS A 84 -14.40 -12.16 -10.98
N LYS A 85 -14.65 -12.10 -9.68
CA LYS A 85 -15.80 -12.73 -9.03
C LYS A 85 -17.03 -11.81 -8.98
N GLY A 86 -16.96 -10.59 -9.50
CA GLY A 86 -18.06 -9.62 -9.51
C GLY A 86 -18.32 -8.97 -8.14
N TYR A 87 -17.42 -9.12 -7.16
CA TYR A 87 -17.61 -8.48 -5.85
C TYR A 87 -17.50 -6.94 -5.92
N LEU A 88 -16.84 -6.41 -6.93
CA LEU A 88 -16.67 -4.96 -7.12
C LEU A 88 -17.78 -4.32 -7.96
N ASP A 89 -18.79 -5.09 -8.38
CA ASP A 89 -19.92 -4.57 -9.17
C ASP A 89 -21.00 -3.94 -8.27
N TYR A 90 -20.92 -4.17 -6.95
CA TYR A 90 -21.89 -3.67 -5.97
C TYR A 90 -21.20 -2.79 -4.93
N LEU A 91 -21.86 -1.72 -4.52
CA LEU A 91 -21.33 -0.78 -3.52
C LEU A 91 -20.94 -1.49 -2.21
N PHE A 92 -21.78 -2.40 -1.72
CA PHE A 92 -21.49 -3.17 -0.50
C PHE A 92 -20.25 -4.06 -0.66
N GLY A 93 -20.07 -4.67 -1.84
CA GLY A 93 -18.90 -5.47 -2.14
C GLY A 93 -17.62 -4.61 -2.19
N VAL A 94 -17.68 -3.45 -2.83
CA VAL A 94 -16.55 -2.49 -2.84
C VAL A 94 -16.17 -2.09 -1.43
N LEU A 95 -17.14 -1.70 -0.59
CA LEU A 95 -16.89 -1.33 0.80
C LEU A 95 -16.26 -2.47 1.62
N SER A 96 -16.79 -3.68 1.46
CA SER A 96 -16.30 -4.87 2.17
C SER A 96 -14.86 -5.22 1.74
N VAL A 97 -14.59 -5.23 0.45
CA VAL A 97 -13.25 -5.51 -0.09
C VAL A 97 -12.27 -4.43 0.33
N SER A 98 -12.66 -3.15 0.26
CA SER A 98 -11.82 -2.03 0.70
C SER A 98 -11.49 -2.13 2.18
N PHE A 99 -12.47 -2.43 3.03
CA PHE A 99 -12.25 -2.63 4.47
C PHE A 99 -11.27 -3.77 4.75
N PHE A 100 -11.47 -4.92 4.09
CA PHE A 100 -10.59 -6.08 4.24
C PHE A 100 -9.16 -5.79 3.76
N VAL A 101 -9.01 -5.15 2.61
CA VAL A 101 -7.69 -4.78 2.04
C VAL A 101 -6.99 -3.78 2.95
N THR A 102 -7.71 -2.80 3.49
CA THR A 102 -7.13 -1.81 4.43
C THR A 102 -6.65 -2.49 5.71
N LEU A 103 -7.47 -3.37 6.30
CA LEU A 103 -7.10 -4.11 7.51
C LEU A 103 -5.88 -5.02 7.28
N MET A 104 -5.87 -5.74 6.15
CA MET A 104 -4.74 -6.59 5.75
C MET A 104 -3.47 -5.76 5.53
N SER A 105 -3.57 -4.63 4.83
CA SER A 105 -2.41 -3.78 4.54
C SER A 105 -1.85 -3.14 5.81
N ALA A 106 -2.71 -2.69 6.72
CA ALA A 106 -2.29 -2.11 7.99
C ALA A 106 -1.59 -3.15 8.88
N SER A 107 -2.19 -4.34 9.03
CA SER A 107 -1.59 -5.41 9.83
C SER A 107 -0.27 -5.93 9.23
N ALA A 108 -0.23 -6.15 7.91
CA ALA A 108 0.98 -6.58 7.23
C ALA A 108 2.07 -5.50 7.29
N GLY A 109 1.72 -4.24 7.13
CA GLY A 109 2.64 -3.11 7.25
C GLY A 109 3.27 -3.03 8.63
N THR A 110 2.47 -3.17 9.69
CA THR A 110 2.97 -3.21 11.08
C THR A 110 3.93 -4.38 11.29
N VAL A 111 3.54 -5.59 10.87
CA VAL A 111 4.40 -6.79 11.02
C VAL A 111 5.72 -6.61 10.28
N LEU A 112 5.70 -6.09 9.04
CA LEU A 112 6.91 -5.86 8.25
C LEU A 112 7.80 -4.78 8.89
N SER A 113 7.19 -3.70 9.41
CA SER A 113 7.92 -2.65 10.10
C SER A 113 8.66 -3.19 11.33
N TYR A 114 7.99 -3.96 12.17
CA TYR A 114 8.63 -4.58 13.34
C TYR A 114 9.68 -5.64 12.96
N ALA A 115 9.42 -6.45 11.94
CA ALA A 115 10.31 -7.55 11.56
C ALA A 115 11.62 -7.07 10.90
N PHE A 116 11.60 -5.95 10.19
CA PHE A 116 12.72 -5.50 9.36
C PHE A 116 13.29 -4.13 9.73
N PHE A 117 12.57 -3.33 10.51
CA PHE A 117 12.92 -1.92 10.77
C PHE A 117 12.78 -1.51 12.24
N ASP A 118 12.73 -2.47 13.18
CA ASP A 118 12.60 -2.22 14.62
C ASP A 118 11.42 -1.27 14.98
N GLY A 119 10.33 -1.33 14.20
CA GLY A 119 9.16 -0.50 14.41
C GLY A 119 9.27 0.92 13.86
N ALA A 120 10.38 1.31 13.24
CA ALA A 120 10.52 2.60 12.60
C ALA A 120 9.56 2.70 11.42
N LEU A 121 8.57 3.56 11.54
CA LEU A 121 7.68 3.92 10.45
C LEU A 121 8.29 5.16 9.80
N ASP A 122 8.75 5.03 8.58
CA ASP A 122 9.37 6.12 7.79
C ASP A 122 8.30 7.14 7.33
N ASN A 123 7.46 7.57 8.29
CA ASN A 123 6.33 8.46 8.04
C ASN A 123 6.08 9.38 9.25
N ILE A 124 6.22 10.68 9.01
CA ILE A 124 6.03 11.76 10.00
C ILE A 124 4.67 11.68 10.73
N TRP A 125 3.62 11.22 10.05
CA TRP A 125 2.29 11.08 10.64
C TRP A 125 2.17 9.89 11.59
N ALA A 126 2.86 8.82 11.31
CA ALA A 126 2.90 7.66 12.20
C ALA A 126 3.63 8.02 13.50
N ASP A 127 4.77 8.72 13.39
CA ASP A 127 5.51 9.23 14.54
C ASP A 127 4.67 10.21 15.36
N GLY A 128 3.91 11.09 14.70
CA GLY A 128 2.97 12.01 15.35
C GLY A 128 1.86 11.29 16.12
N VAL A 129 1.29 10.21 15.56
CA VAL A 129 0.28 9.40 16.24
C VAL A 129 0.89 8.64 17.43
N CYS A 130 2.08 8.08 17.28
CA CYS A 130 2.80 7.42 18.37
C CYS A 130 3.06 8.40 19.52
N THR A 131 3.59 9.58 19.24
CA THR A 131 3.83 10.63 20.23
C THR A 131 2.54 11.07 20.93
N PHE A 132 1.45 11.19 20.19
CA PHE A 132 0.13 11.52 20.74
C PHE A 132 -0.40 10.42 21.66
N LEU A 133 -0.25 9.15 21.28
CA LEU A 133 -0.65 8.01 22.10
C LEU A 133 0.19 7.91 23.38
N GLU A 134 1.48 8.22 23.32
CA GLU A 134 2.36 8.32 24.50
C GLU A 134 1.89 9.41 25.46
N HIS A 135 1.50 10.56 24.95
CA HIS A 135 0.95 11.67 25.75
C HIS A 135 -0.36 11.34 26.46
N ILE A 136 -1.19 10.46 25.87
CA ILE A 136 -2.47 10.00 26.49
C ILE A 136 -2.25 8.89 27.54
N GLY A 137 -1.01 8.41 27.72
CA GLY A 137 -0.68 7.41 28.74
C GLY A 137 -0.80 5.95 28.24
N CYS A 138 -0.86 5.71 26.92
CA CYS A 138 -0.71 4.37 26.34
C CYS A 138 0.74 3.86 26.39
N ASN A 139 1.45 4.12 27.47
CA ASN A 139 2.85 3.74 27.67
C ASN A 139 3.11 2.22 27.77
N MET A 140 2.09 1.37 27.60
CA MET A 140 2.23 -0.06 27.87
C MET A 140 2.69 -0.89 26.67
N ILE A 141 2.77 -0.35 25.47
CA ILE A 141 3.15 -1.13 24.27
C ILE A 141 4.53 -0.72 23.72
N LEU A 142 4.97 0.50 23.97
CA LEU A 142 6.21 1.04 23.37
C LEU A 142 7.43 1.08 24.30
N SER A 143 7.28 0.75 25.59
CA SER A 143 8.38 0.77 26.56
C SER A 143 9.27 -0.50 26.56
N HIS A 144 9.07 -1.39 25.62
CA HIS A 144 9.84 -2.64 25.46
C HIS A 144 10.54 -2.77 24.12
N VAL A 145 10.77 -1.66 23.41
CA VAL A 145 11.59 -1.66 22.19
C VAL A 145 12.79 -0.77 22.40
#